data_d87d39c180b2652d2c4e7a46b699d11e
#
_entry.id   d87d39c180b2652d2c4e7a46b699d11e
#
_cell.length_a   1.000
_cell.length_b   1.000
_cell.length_c   1.000
_cell.angle_alpha   90.00
_cell.angle_beta   90.00
_cell.angle_gamma   90.00
#
_symmetry.space_group_name_H-M   'P 1'
#
loop_
_entity.id
_entity.type
_entity.pdbx_description
1 polymer ?
#
loop_
_entity_poly.entity_id
_entity_poly.type
_entity_poly.pdbx_seq_one_letter_code
_entity_poly.pdbx_strand_id
1 'polypeptide(L)'
;MKKIGIMSMQRIKNYGSFLQAYGLKKTLNNMGCDVQFVDYQVEQPIVERKKTSIFSKIRKNLNIYKYMQSRKMEKEFGIRYEEEFLKMLQVGKERNYHPDIDHLVIGSDEVFNCLQAGKTVGYSRELFGKNYEDIPVSTYAACFGSTTYSRLVEYGIDKEVGNMISKIKNLSVRDENTFEMVKTLTNRDSVINLDPVLISDFSEEIQNKSVKHENYIIVYAYRGRITKEEQKKIKKFAKENKKKIISIGTYQEVADINLVLDPFELLAYFKNADFVITDTFHGTIFSVKYNTNFVTIIRESNKQKLGDLLKRLKLEHRCCADINKLNELYQEKIDFKEANDIIEKQKENTFDYLKNII
;
A
#
# COMPACT_ATOMS: atom_id res chain seq x y z
N MET A 1 -2.42 -11.15 -28.56
CA MET A 1 -2.59 -10.92 -27.11
C MET A 1 -2.66 -9.41 -26.93
N LYS A 2 -3.64 -8.90 -26.18
CA LYS A 2 -3.78 -7.45 -25.95
C LYS A 2 -2.63 -6.96 -25.05
N LYS A 3 -1.96 -5.90 -25.49
CA LYS A 3 -0.85 -5.29 -24.75
C LYS A 3 -1.39 -4.27 -23.73
N ILE A 4 -1.21 -4.53 -22.46
CA ILE A 4 -1.69 -3.68 -21.37
C ILE A 4 -0.51 -3.00 -20.69
N GLY A 5 -0.55 -1.68 -20.61
CA GLY A 5 0.36 -0.91 -19.78
C GLY A 5 -0.20 -0.72 -18.38
N ILE A 6 0.57 -1.01 -17.33
CA ILE A 6 0.21 -0.63 -15.95
C ILE A 6 1.05 0.57 -15.55
N MET A 7 0.41 1.68 -15.21
CA MET A 7 1.03 2.84 -14.61
C MET A 7 0.62 2.94 -13.15
N SER A 8 1.55 2.71 -12.24
CA SER A 8 1.30 2.62 -10.81
C SER A 8 2.50 3.14 -10.00
N MET A 9 2.54 2.81 -8.72
CA MET A 9 3.62 3.14 -7.80
C MET A 9 4.75 2.08 -7.80
N GLN A 10 4.97 1.39 -8.93
CA GLN A 10 5.93 0.27 -9.05
C GLN A 10 7.37 0.62 -8.72
N ARG A 11 7.77 1.89 -8.81
CA ARG A 11 9.13 2.34 -8.45
C ARG A 11 9.25 2.91 -7.03
N ILE A 12 8.17 2.94 -6.29
CA ILE A 12 8.18 3.41 -4.90
C ILE A 12 8.70 2.29 -4.00
N LYS A 13 9.79 2.55 -3.27
CA LYS A 13 10.46 1.59 -2.38
C LYS A 13 9.59 1.25 -1.18
N ASN A 14 8.58 0.41 -1.41
CA ASN A 14 7.60 -0.03 -0.43
C ASN A 14 7.09 -1.42 -0.82
N TYR A 15 6.98 -2.34 0.15
CA TYR A 15 6.45 -3.68 -0.10
C TYR A 15 5.00 -3.66 -0.59
N GLY A 16 4.17 -2.78 -0.04
CA GLY A 16 2.79 -2.66 -0.46
C GLY A 16 2.67 -2.22 -1.91
N SER A 17 3.41 -1.18 -2.29
CA SER A 17 3.44 -0.68 -3.68
C SER A 17 3.99 -1.73 -4.65
N PHE A 18 4.95 -2.54 -4.22
CA PHE A 18 5.43 -3.67 -5.02
C PHE A 18 4.36 -4.76 -5.17
N LEU A 19 3.80 -5.24 -4.06
CA LEU A 19 2.90 -6.40 -4.07
C LEU A 19 1.58 -6.11 -4.78
N GLN A 20 1.03 -4.90 -4.66
CA GLN A 20 -0.16 -4.51 -5.41
C GLN A 20 0.13 -4.43 -6.92
N ALA A 21 1.28 -3.89 -7.32
CA ALA A 21 1.69 -3.82 -8.72
C ALA A 21 1.92 -5.23 -9.31
N TYR A 22 2.64 -6.09 -8.59
CA TYR A 22 2.86 -7.48 -8.96
C TYR A 22 1.54 -8.25 -9.06
N GLY A 23 0.65 -8.10 -8.08
CA GLY A 23 -0.64 -8.77 -8.06
C GLY A 23 -1.53 -8.37 -9.23
N LEU A 24 -1.59 -7.08 -9.58
CA LEU A 24 -2.37 -6.62 -10.73
C LEU A 24 -1.78 -7.17 -12.04
N LYS A 25 -0.44 -7.12 -12.20
CA LYS A 25 0.23 -7.69 -13.38
C LYS A 25 -0.05 -9.19 -13.51
N LYS A 26 0.13 -9.97 -12.42
CA LYS A 26 -0.15 -11.42 -12.40
C LYS A 26 -1.61 -11.70 -12.78
N THR A 27 -2.55 -10.94 -12.25
CA THR A 27 -3.98 -11.10 -12.53
C THR A 27 -4.28 -10.87 -14.01
N LEU A 28 -3.80 -9.78 -14.60
CA LEU A 28 -4.02 -9.48 -16.02
C LEU A 28 -3.30 -10.47 -16.97
N ASN A 29 -2.10 -10.92 -16.61
CA ASN A 29 -1.39 -11.98 -17.36
C ASN A 29 -2.21 -13.30 -17.37
N ASN A 30 -2.77 -13.68 -16.21
CA ASN A 30 -3.62 -14.87 -16.09
C ASN A 30 -4.92 -14.75 -16.90
N MET A 31 -5.35 -13.53 -17.21
CA MET A 31 -6.49 -13.25 -18.09
C MET A 31 -6.10 -13.24 -19.58
N GLY A 32 -4.85 -13.57 -19.94
CA GLY A 32 -4.37 -13.68 -21.30
C GLY A 32 -3.87 -12.38 -21.93
N CYS A 33 -3.53 -11.37 -21.13
CA CYS A 33 -2.92 -10.13 -21.60
C CYS A 33 -1.39 -10.22 -21.63
N ASP A 34 -0.74 -9.43 -22.50
CA ASP A 34 0.68 -9.11 -22.42
C ASP A 34 0.85 -7.81 -21.60
N VAL A 35 1.39 -7.92 -20.40
CA VAL A 35 1.37 -6.82 -19.41
C VAL A 35 2.76 -6.26 -19.16
N GLN A 36 2.92 -4.97 -19.37
CA GLN A 36 4.15 -4.23 -19.11
C GLN A 36 3.88 -3.05 -18.17
N PHE A 37 4.89 -2.65 -17.37
CA PHE A 37 4.79 -1.42 -16.60
C PHE A 37 5.16 -0.22 -17.46
N VAL A 38 4.44 0.87 -17.22
CA VAL A 38 4.67 2.17 -17.83
C VAL A 38 5.16 3.12 -16.76
N ASP A 39 6.25 3.85 -17.03
CA ASP A 39 6.70 4.89 -16.11
C ASP A 39 5.88 6.18 -16.31
N TYR A 40 5.83 7.00 -15.27
CA TYR A 40 5.31 8.36 -15.33
C TYR A 40 6.40 9.36 -14.95
N GLN A 41 6.32 10.55 -15.50
CA GLN A 41 7.22 11.64 -15.16
C GLN A 41 6.70 12.37 -13.92
N VAL A 42 7.53 12.41 -12.87
CA VAL A 42 7.22 13.17 -11.66
C VAL A 42 7.35 14.66 -11.92
N GLU A 43 6.26 15.39 -11.79
CA GLU A 43 6.22 16.85 -11.88
C GLU A 43 6.56 17.50 -10.53
N GLN A 44 6.64 18.83 -10.52
CA GLN A 44 6.86 19.56 -9.28
C GLN A 44 5.67 19.35 -8.32
N PRO A 45 5.94 19.06 -7.04
CA PRO A 45 4.86 18.89 -6.07
C PRO A 45 4.10 20.21 -5.89
N ILE A 46 2.77 20.12 -5.87
CA ILE A 46 1.87 21.26 -5.64
C ILE A 46 2.04 21.79 -4.19
N VAL A 47 2.29 20.87 -3.26
CA VAL A 47 2.46 21.20 -1.84
C VAL A 47 3.94 21.29 -1.48
N GLU A 48 4.36 22.42 -0.94
CA GLU A 48 5.72 22.57 -0.43
C GLU A 48 5.96 21.71 0.82
N ARG A 49 7.10 21.07 0.88
CA ARG A 49 7.54 20.33 2.05
C ARG A 49 7.85 21.30 3.20
N LYS A 50 7.13 21.24 4.30
CA LYS A 50 7.47 21.99 5.51
C LYS A 50 8.94 21.71 5.90
N LYS A 51 9.78 22.73 5.87
CA LYS A 51 11.18 22.64 6.29
C LYS A 51 11.21 22.28 7.78
N THR A 52 11.58 21.04 8.11
CA THR A 52 11.83 20.68 9.51
C THR A 52 13.10 21.36 9.98
N SER A 53 13.02 22.09 11.10
CA SER A 53 14.16 22.76 11.72
C SER A 53 15.32 21.78 11.99
N ILE A 54 16.56 22.22 11.76
CA ILE A 54 17.77 21.44 12.03
C ILE A 54 17.82 21.01 13.51
N PHE A 55 17.33 21.87 14.44
CA PHE A 55 17.22 21.55 15.85
C PHE A 55 16.29 20.38 16.17
N SER A 56 15.20 20.21 15.41
CA SER A 56 14.31 19.04 15.57
C SER A 56 14.97 17.75 15.11
N LYS A 57 15.88 17.80 14.13
CA LYS A 57 16.68 16.64 13.68
C LYS A 57 17.73 16.22 14.71
N ILE A 58 18.39 17.18 15.38
CA ILE A 58 19.40 16.91 16.43
C ILE A 58 18.75 16.27 17.66
N ARG A 59 17.58 16.76 18.08
CA ARG A 59 16.86 16.21 19.24
C ARG A 59 16.33 14.79 19.03
N LYS A 60 16.10 14.37 17.77
CA LYS A 60 15.69 12.99 17.40
C LYS A 60 16.87 12.00 17.37
N ASN A 61 18.12 12.46 17.36
CA ASN A 61 19.31 11.63 17.18
C ASN A 61 20.07 11.35 18.49
N LEU A 62 19.38 11.30 19.63
CA LEU A 62 19.99 11.00 20.94
C LEU A 62 20.60 9.58 21.04
N ASN A 63 20.38 8.71 20.05
CA ASN A 63 21.05 7.41 19.98
C ASN A 63 21.62 7.18 18.58
N ILE A 64 22.89 7.54 18.41
CA ILE A 64 23.66 7.42 17.16
C ILE A 64 23.62 5.97 16.62
N TYR A 65 23.72 4.97 17.50
CA TYR A 65 23.70 3.57 17.11
C TYR A 65 22.38 3.20 16.42
N LYS A 66 21.24 3.53 17.00
CA LYS A 66 19.91 3.27 16.43
C LYS A 66 19.71 4.00 15.09
N TYR A 67 20.21 5.23 15.00
CA TYR A 67 20.21 5.99 13.76
C TYR A 67 21.00 5.28 12.66
N MET A 68 22.22 4.80 12.98
CA MET A 68 23.07 4.06 12.03
C MET A 68 22.40 2.76 11.58
N GLN A 69 21.81 1.99 12.51
CA GLN A 69 21.07 0.75 12.16
C GLN A 69 19.90 1.04 11.23
N SER A 70 19.12 2.07 11.52
CA SER A 70 18.02 2.48 10.65
C SER A 70 18.50 2.89 9.25
N ARG A 71 19.61 3.63 9.15
CA ARG A 71 20.18 4.05 7.84
C ARG A 71 20.75 2.87 7.07
N LYS A 72 21.39 1.92 7.77
CA LYS A 72 21.89 0.69 7.17
C LYS A 72 20.73 -0.10 6.54
N MET A 73 19.67 -0.30 7.30
CA MET A 73 18.48 -1.03 6.84
C MET A 73 17.78 -0.32 5.66
N GLU A 74 17.62 1.02 5.71
CA GLU A 74 17.08 1.79 4.59
C GLU A 74 17.92 1.64 3.31
N LYS A 75 19.26 1.67 3.46
CA LYS A 75 20.19 1.50 2.34
C LYS A 75 20.08 0.10 1.76
N GLU A 76 20.09 -0.93 2.60
CA GLU A 76 19.95 -2.31 2.20
C GLU A 76 18.64 -2.56 1.47
N PHE A 77 17.52 -2.11 2.03
CA PHE A 77 16.21 -2.20 1.40
C PHE A 77 16.19 -1.47 0.04
N GLY A 78 16.79 -0.27 -0.02
CA GLY A 78 16.87 0.49 -1.26
C GLY A 78 17.67 -0.20 -2.36
N ILE A 79 18.78 -0.86 -2.02
CA ILE A 79 19.61 -1.63 -2.96
C ILE A 79 18.83 -2.87 -3.45
N ARG A 80 18.27 -3.65 -2.53
CA ARG A 80 17.49 -4.84 -2.90
C ARG A 80 16.30 -4.50 -3.77
N TYR A 81 15.64 -3.38 -3.50
CA TYR A 81 14.52 -2.92 -4.32
C TYR A 81 14.94 -2.68 -5.77
N GLU A 82 16.02 -1.94 -5.98
CA GLU A 82 16.51 -1.62 -7.34
C GLU A 82 17.12 -2.84 -8.06
N GLU A 83 17.77 -3.73 -7.33
CA GLU A 83 18.52 -4.84 -7.95
C GLU A 83 17.72 -6.14 -8.06
N GLU A 84 16.80 -6.41 -7.15
CA GLU A 84 16.04 -7.65 -7.06
C GLU A 84 14.54 -7.41 -7.36
N PHE A 85 13.87 -6.47 -6.66
CA PHE A 85 12.41 -6.34 -6.72
C PHE A 85 11.94 -5.80 -8.07
N LEU A 86 12.63 -4.80 -8.63
CA LEU A 86 12.30 -4.30 -9.97
C LEU A 86 12.46 -5.38 -11.05
N LYS A 87 13.42 -6.30 -10.90
CA LYS A 87 13.55 -7.45 -11.80
C LYS A 87 12.37 -8.41 -11.70
N MET A 88 11.86 -8.67 -10.49
CA MET A 88 10.66 -9.50 -10.30
C MET A 88 9.43 -8.89 -10.97
N LEU A 89 9.33 -7.55 -11.00
CA LEU A 89 8.30 -6.82 -11.75
C LEU A 89 8.58 -6.78 -13.27
N GLN A 90 9.78 -7.18 -13.70
CA GLN A 90 10.28 -6.97 -15.07
C GLN A 90 10.36 -5.48 -15.44
N VAL A 91 10.71 -4.64 -14.48
CA VAL A 91 10.94 -3.20 -14.65
C VAL A 91 12.44 -2.97 -14.81
N GLY A 92 12.85 -2.36 -15.91
CA GLY A 92 14.25 -1.99 -16.19
C GLY A 92 14.77 -0.91 -15.25
N LYS A 93 16.10 -0.77 -15.20
CA LYS A 93 16.75 0.31 -14.42
C LYS A 93 16.54 1.70 -15.06
N GLU A 94 16.40 1.73 -16.37
CA GLU A 94 16.08 2.95 -17.11
C GLU A 94 14.72 3.49 -16.69
N ARG A 95 14.64 4.81 -16.59
CA ARG A 95 13.40 5.52 -16.25
C ARG A 95 12.78 6.09 -17.51
N ASN A 96 11.52 6.48 -17.42
CA ASN A 96 10.71 6.98 -18.52
C ASN A 96 10.49 5.91 -19.62
N TYR A 97 10.22 4.69 -19.19
CA TYR A 97 9.89 3.59 -20.09
C TYR A 97 8.42 3.67 -20.52
N HIS A 98 8.20 3.88 -21.81
CA HIS A 98 6.88 4.00 -22.44
C HIS A 98 6.77 2.98 -23.59
N PRO A 99 6.37 1.73 -23.30
CA PRO A 99 6.20 0.71 -24.32
C PRO A 99 4.98 0.98 -25.22
N ASP A 100 4.98 0.35 -26.39
CA ASP A 100 3.81 0.30 -27.26
C ASP A 100 2.73 -0.58 -26.63
N ILE A 101 1.56 0.01 -26.32
CA ILE A 101 0.45 -0.61 -25.60
C ILE A 101 -0.89 -0.30 -26.24
N ASP A 102 -1.84 -1.24 -26.15
CA ASP A 102 -3.19 -1.07 -26.68
C ASP A 102 -4.14 -0.42 -25.67
N HIS A 103 -3.81 -0.46 -24.38
CA HIS A 103 -4.64 0.06 -23.29
C HIS A 103 -3.78 0.39 -22.06
N LEU A 104 -4.03 1.52 -21.44
CA LEU A 104 -3.39 1.93 -20.20
C LEU A 104 -4.30 1.69 -19.01
N VAL A 105 -3.82 0.96 -18.00
CA VAL A 105 -4.47 0.79 -16.70
C VAL A 105 -3.68 1.55 -15.63
N ILE A 106 -4.29 2.57 -15.04
CA ILE A 106 -3.68 3.39 -13.98
C ILE A 106 -4.13 2.87 -12.61
N GLY A 107 -3.17 2.53 -11.77
CA GLY A 107 -3.43 1.99 -10.43
C GLY A 107 -2.77 0.63 -10.22
N SER A 108 -3.00 0.03 -9.12
CA SER A 108 -3.67 0.51 -7.89
C SER A 108 -2.80 1.54 -7.14
N ASP A 109 -3.03 1.66 -5.83
CA ASP A 109 -2.32 2.53 -4.90
C ASP A 109 -2.75 4.02 -4.98
N GLU A 110 -2.03 4.91 -4.30
CA GLU A 110 -2.37 6.32 -4.18
C GLU A 110 -2.02 7.14 -5.44
N VAL A 111 -2.36 6.61 -6.63
CA VAL A 111 -2.04 7.24 -7.93
C VAL A 111 -2.70 8.60 -8.12
N PHE A 112 -3.86 8.84 -7.51
CA PHE A 112 -4.56 10.12 -7.54
C PHE A 112 -4.18 11.07 -6.40
N ASN A 113 -3.24 10.69 -5.51
CA ASN A 113 -2.81 11.54 -4.40
C ASN A 113 -1.89 12.68 -4.86
N CYS A 114 -2.47 13.71 -5.46
CA CYS A 114 -1.76 14.84 -6.05
C CYS A 114 -1.22 15.87 -5.03
N LEU A 115 -1.59 15.77 -3.75
CA LEU A 115 -1.12 16.69 -2.70
C LEU A 115 0.00 16.10 -1.84
N GLN A 116 0.82 15.22 -2.41
CA GLN A 116 2.00 14.69 -1.74
C GLN A 116 3.18 15.67 -1.85
N ALA A 117 3.75 16.06 -0.70
CA ALA A 117 4.91 16.95 -0.64
C ALA A 117 6.24 16.26 -1.00
N GLY A 118 6.21 15.00 -1.43
CA GLY A 118 7.41 14.18 -1.72
C GLY A 118 7.83 14.28 -3.17
N LYS A 119 9.10 14.62 -3.43
CA LYS A 119 9.66 14.64 -4.80
C LYS A 119 9.77 13.24 -5.45
N THR A 120 9.67 12.17 -4.67
CA THR A 120 9.82 10.80 -5.17
C THR A 120 8.52 10.23 -5.72
N VAL A 121 7.40 10.54 -5.08
CA VAL A 121 6.05 10.17 -5.55
C VAL A 121 5.48 11.31 -6.38
N GLY A 122 5.56 12.53 -5.87
CA GLY A 122 5.22 13.77 -6.55
C GLY A 122 3.78 13.89 -6.99
N TYR A 123 3.55 14.84 -7.88
CA TYR A 123 2.37 14.98 -8.70
C TYR A 123 2.74 14.62 -10.14
N SER A 124 1.85 14.01 -10.88
CA SER A 124 2.01 13.79 -12.32
C SER A 124 0.64 13.75 -12.98
N ARG A 125 0.49 14.54 -14.03
CA ARG A 125 -0.72 14.51 -14.85
C ARG A 125 -0.85 13.22 -15.66
N GLU A 126 0.26 12.51 -15.90
CA GLU A 126 0.24 11.20 -16.56
C GLU A 126 -0.50 10.15 -15.71
N LEU A 127 -0.49 10.27 -14.37
CA LEU A 127 -1.31 9.43 -13.49
C LEU A 127 -2.83 9.70 -13.60
N PHE A 128 -3.22 10.66 -14.44
CA PHE A 128 -4.60 10.95 -14.83
C PHE A 128 -4.83 10.73 -16.33
N GLY A 129 -3.90 10.06 -17.02
CA GLY A 129 -4.01 9.69 -18.44
C GLY A 129 -3.51 10.72 -19.42
N LYS A 130 -2.87 11.82 -18.98
CA LYS A 130 -2.24 12.77 -19.91
C LYS A 130 -1.15 12.06 -20.73
N ASN A 131 -1.02 12.43 -22.00
CA ASN A 131 -0.14 11.84 -23.02
C ASN A 131 -0.56 10.42 -23.50
N TYR A 132 -1.76 9.95 -23.14
CA TYR A 132 -2.32 8.66 -23.56
C TYR A 132 -3.73 8.82 -24.15
N GLU A 133 -4.04 10.00 -24.68
CA GLU A 133 -5.37 10.33 -25.20
C GLU A 133 -5.76 9.50 -26.44
N ASP A 134 -4.79 8.96 -27.16
CA ASP A 134 -5.00 8.17 -28.38
C ASP A 134 -5.36 6.69 -28.12
N ILE A 135 -5.25 6.22 -26.88
CA ILE A 135 -5.60 4.86 -26.47
C ILE A 135 -6.58 4.86 -25.32
N PRO A 136 -7.33 3.75 -25.10
CA PRO A 136 -8.20 3.64 -23.95
C PRO A 136 -7.41 3.71 -22.64
N VAL A 137 -7.86 4.56 -21.71
CA VAL A 137 -7.33 4.66 -20.35
C VAL A 137 -8.41 4.22 -19.37
N SER A 138 -8.07 3.32 -18.47
CA SER A 138 -8.93 2.91 -17.35
C SER A 138 -8.17 2.98 -16.04
N THR A 139 -8.86 3.07 -14.91
CA THR A 139 -8.22 2.91 -13.61
C THR A 139 -8.52 1.56 -13.00
N TYR A 140 -7.66 1.10 -12.13
CA TYR A 140 -7.93 -0.07 -11.27
C TYR A 140 -7.60 0.26 -9.82
N ALA A 141 -8.61 0.27 -8.96
CA ALA A 141 -8.48 0.53 -7.52
C ALA A 141 -7.59 1.75 -7.22
N ALA A 142 -7.76 2.83 -8.01
CA ALA A 142 -7.05 4.10 -7.81
C ALA A 142 -7.48 4.76 -6.49
N CYS A 143 -6.58 5.53 -5.86
CA CYS A 143 -6.85 6.12 -4.55
C CYS A 143 -6.29 7.53 -4.44
N PHE A 144 -7.06 8.45 -3.86
CA PHE A 144 -6.63 9.80 -3.50
C PHE A 144 -5.79 9.83 -2.20
N GLY A 145 -5.69 8.70 -1.49
CA GLY A 145 -4.94 8.62 -0.24
C GLY A 145 -5.48 9.56 0.84
N SER A 146 -4.67 10.51 1.27
CA SER A 146 -5.05 11.53 2.25
C SER A 146 -5.55 12.85 1.62
N THR A 147 -5.61 12.94 0.30
CA THR A 147 -6.16 14.11 -0.40
C THR A 147 -7.68 14.13 -0.25
N THR A 148 -8.24 15.30 0.05
CA THR A 148 -9.68 15.54 0.14
C THR A 148 -10.11 16.58 -0.90
N TYR A 149 -11.40 16.60 -1.26
CA TYR A 149 -11.94 17.58 -2.19
C TYR A 149 -11.69 19.03 -1.74
N SER A 150 -11.93 19.34 -0.44
CA SER A 150 -11.68 20.68 0.10
C SER A 150 -10.22 21.14 -0.08
N ARG A 151 -9.27 20.21 0.02
CA ARG A 151 -7.86 20.51 -0.24
C ARG A 151 -7.55 20.73 -1.72
N LEU A 152 -8.22 20.03 -2.65
CA LEU A 152 -8.07 20.31 -4.08
C LEU A 152 -8.55 21.73 -4.40
N VAL A 153 -9.68 22.13 -3.81
CA VAL A 153 -10.21 23.50 -3.95
C VAL A 153 -9.26 24.55 -3.34
N GLU A 154 -8.72 24.28 -2.14
CA GLU A 154 -7.73 25.14 -1.47
C GLU A 154 -6.51 25.42 -2.36
N TYR A 155 -6.04 24.41 -3.10
CA TYR A 155 -4.89 24.54 -4.02
C TYR A 155 -5.30 24.94 -5.45
N GLY A 156 -6.57 25.14 -5.73
CA GLY A 156 -7.08 25.59 -7.02
C GLY A 156 -6.93 24.59 -8.17
N ILE A 157 -6.83 23.28 -7.86
CA ILE A 157 -6.62 22.22 -8.85
C ILE A 157 -7.81 21.28 -9.03
N ASP A 158 -8.90 21.51 -8.33
CA ASP A 158 -10.12 20.69 -8.38
C ASP A 158 -10.66 20.56 -9.82
N LYS A 159 -10.77 21.66 -10.54
CA LYS A 159 -11.25 21.68 -11.94
C LYS A 159 -10.31 20.95 -12.88
N GLU A 160 -8.99 21.14 -12.73
CA GLU A 160 -7.98 20.45 -13.55
C GLU A 160 -8.06 18.93 -13.33
N VAL A 161 -8.06 18.48 -12.08
CA VAL A 161 -8.17 17.07 -11.71
C VAL A 161 -9.48 16.47 -12.21
N GLY A 162 -10.59 17.17 -12.02
CA GLY A 162 -11.91 16.75 -12.52
C GLY A 162 -11.93 16.57 -14.04
N ASN A 163 -11.38 17.53 -14.78
CA ASN A 163 -11.29 17.46 -16.25
C ASN A 163 -10.45 16.27 -16.73
N MET A 164 -9.33 15.96 -16.06
CA MET A 164 -8.50 14.83 -16.40
C MET A 164 -9.22 13.50 -16.12
N ILE A 165 -9.82 13.34 -14.93
CA ILE A 165 -10.57 12.13 -14.58
C ILE A 165 -11.76 11.91 -15.52
N SER A 166 -12.43 12.99 -15.96
CA SER A 166 -13.56 12.89 -16.89
C SER A 166 -13.21 12.25 -18.23
N LYS A 167 -11.96 12.31 -18.66
CA LYS A 167 -11.47 11.68 -19.90
C LYS A 167 -11.16 10.21 -19.75
N ILE A 168 -11.00 9.70 -18.54
CA ILE A 168 -10.73 8.29 -18.27
C ILE A 168 -11.97 7.47 -18.64
N LYS A 169 -11.80 6.45 -19.47
CA LYS A 169 -12.91 5.65 -20.02
C LYS A 169 -13.66 4.88 -18.93
N ASN A 170 -12.96 4.11 -18.12
CA ASN A 170 -13.54 3.30 -17.05
C ASN A 170 -12.87 3.65 -15.73
N LEU A 171 -13.68 3.91 -14.70
CA LEU A 171 -13.22 4.37 -13.40
C LEU A 171 -13.41 3.29 -12.35
N SER A 172 -12.31 2.83 -11.77
CA SER A 172 -12.29 1.98 -10.61
C SER A 172 -11.43 2.58 -9.52
N VAL A 173 -11.96 2.60 -8.31
CA VAL A 173 -11.36 3.21 -7.14
C VAL A 173 -11.24 2.19 -5.99
N ARG A 174 -10.43 2.49 -4.97
CA ARG A 174 -10.14 1.55 -3.88
C ARG A 174 -10.98 1.77 -2.62
N ASP A 175 -11.43 2.99 -2.39
CA ASP A 175 -12.08 3.40 -1.15
C ASP A 175 -13.21 4.41 -1.38
N GLU A 176 -14.07 4.55 -0.37
CA GLU A 176 -15.25 5.41 -0.39
C GLU A 176 -14.88 6.90 -0.58
N ASN A 177 -13.80 7.37 0.09
CA ASN A 177 -13.36 8.75 -0.09
C ASN A 177 -13.05 9.05 -1.56
N THR A 178 -12.37 8.13 -2.24
CA THR A 178 -12.04 8.29 -3.66
C THR A 178 -13.28 8.21 -4.55
N PHE A 179 -14.24 7.34 -4.21
CA PHE A 179 -15.53 7.25 -4.90
C PHE A 179 -16.29 8.59 -4.85
N GLU A 180 -16.45 9.14 -3.67
CA GLU A 180 -17.14 10.42 -3.45
C GLU A 180 -16.41 11.60 -4.13
N MET A 181 -15.07 11.60 -4.10
CA MET A 181 -14.27 12.60 -4.80
C MET A 181 -14.45 12.53 -6.31
N VAL A 182 -14.41 11.35 -6.91
CA VAL A 182 -14.66 11.16 -8.35
C VAL A 182 -16.06 11.63 -8.72
N LYS A 183 -17.07 11.25 -7.93
CA LYS A 183 -18.46 11.70 -8.12
C LYS A 183 -18.59 13.21 -8.06
N THR A 184 -17.99 13.85 -7.07
CA THR A 184 -18.03 15.30 -6.87
C THR A 184 -17.30 16.05 -8.00
N LEU A 185 -16.14 15.55 -8.43
CA LEU A 185 -15.30 16.20 -9.44
C LEU A 185 -15.85 16.06 -10.86
N THR A 186 -16.56 14.96 -11.17
CA THR A 186 -16.88 14.60 -12.56
C THR A 186 -18.36 14.32 -12.81
N ASN A 187 -19.18 14.22 -11.77
CA ASN A 187 -20.55 13.71 -11.81
C ASN A 187 -20.70 12.31 -12.41
N ARG A 188 -19.61 11.51 -12.41
CA ARG A 188 -19.59 10.13 -12.88
C ARG A 188 -19.49 9.16 -11.70
N ASP A 189 -20.07 7.98 -11.85
CA ASP A 189 -19.87 6.87 -10.92
C ASP A 189 -18.58 6.13 -11.24
N SER A 190 -18.01 5.49 -10.22
CA SER A 190 -16.87 4.60 -10.33
C SER A 190 -17.15 3.27 -9.62
N VAL A 191 -16.41 2.22 -9.98
CA VAL A 191 -16.55 0.91 -9.33
C VAL A 191 -15.53 0.83 -8.19
N ILE A 192 -15.98 0.44 -6.99
CA ILE A 192 -15.05 0.20 -5.88
C ILE A 192 -14.54 -1.22 -5.97
N ASN A 193 -13.25 -1.39 -6.25
CA ASN A 193 -12.58 -2.69 -6.34
C ASN A 193 -11.61 -2.91 -5.16
N LEU A 194 -11.27 -4.19 -4.93
CA LEU A 194 -10.29 -4.57 -3.93
C LEU A 194 -8.87 -4.21 -4.35
N ASP A 195 -8.01 -4.00 -3.35
CA ASP A 195 -6.57 -3.93 -3.57
C ASP A 195 -6.08 -5.22 -4.26
N PRO A 196 -5.19 -5.13 -5.27
CA PRO A 196 -4.69 -6.30 -6.01
C PRO A 196 -4.13 -7.41 -5.14
N VAL A 197 -3.58 -7.10 -3.97
CA VAL A 197 -3.06 -8.13 -3.05
C VAL A 197 -4.16 -9.05 -2.55
N LEU A 198 -5.36 -8.56 -2.34
CA LEU A 198 -6.48 -9.40 -1.87
C LEU A 198 -7.02 -10.33 -2.96
N ILE A 199 -7.00 -9.91 -4.21
CA ILE A 199 -7.54 -10.70 -5.32
C ILE A 199 -6.54 -11.71 -5.90
N SER A 200 -5.24 -11.44 -5.82
CA SER A 200 -4.20 -12.27 -6.42
C SER A 200 -3.85 -13.46 -5.53
N ASP A 201 -3.53 -14.59 -6.15
CA ASP A 201 -2.96 -15.74 -5.47
C ASP A 201 -1.42 -15.68 -5.51
N PHE A 202 -0.79 -15.76 -4.34
CA PHE A 202 0.66 -15.78 -4.16
C PHE A 202 1.16 -17.15 -3.68
N SER A 203 0.35 -18.20 -3.78
CA SER A 203 0.70 -19.52 -3.23
C SER A 203 1.97 -20.09 -3.83
N GLU A 204 2.17 -19.93 -5.14
CA GLU A 204 3.37 -20.37 -5.85
C GLU A 204 4.63 -19.63 -5.38
N GLU A 205 4.53 -18.31 -5.21
CA GLU A 205 5.64 -17.45 -4.82
C GLU A 205 6.11 -17.71 -3.37
N ILE A 206 5.17 -18.09 -2.49
CA ILE A 206 5.47 -18.30 -1.06
C ILE A 206 5.74 -19.74 -0.68
N GLN A 207 5.37 -20.74 -1.51
CA GLN A 207 5.46 -22.17 -1.14
C GLN A 207 6.86 -22.62 -0.73
N ASN A 208 7.89 -22.04 -1.34
CA ASN A 208 9.31 -22.38 -1.08
C ASN A 208 10.00 -21.34 -0.17
N LYS A 209 9.24 -20.40 0.43
CA LYS A 209 9.81 -19.40 1.33
C LYS A 209 9.86 -19.92 2.75
N SER A 210 11.07 -19.98 3.33
CA SER A 210 11.25 -20.43 4.70
C SER A 210 11.15 -19.27 5.69
N VAL A 211 10.38 -19.48 6.76
CA VAL A 211 10.35 -18.58 7.92
C VAL A 211 11.32 -19.12 8.98
N LYS A 212 12.38 -18.36 9.25
CA LYS A 212 13.46 -18.77 10.17
C LYS A 212 13.15 -18.57 11.65
N HIS A 213 12.00 -18.01 11.97
CA HIS A 213 11.64 -17.64 13.33
C HIS A 213 10.30 -18.27 13.73
N GLU A 214 10.20 -18.60 15.00
CA GLU A 214 9.01 -19.14 15.62
C GLU A 214 8.58 -18.26 16.81
N ASN A 215 7.35 -18.38 17.25
CA ASN A 215 6.81 -17.66 18.40
C ASN A 215 7.04 -16.13 18.31
N TYR A 216 6.62 -15.51 17.22
CA TYR A 216 6.84 -14.10 16.98
C TYR A 216 5.55 -13.33 16.64
N ILE A 217 5.63 -12.05 16.92
CA ILE A 217 4.67 -11.05 16.45
C ILE A 217 5.37 -10.09 15.47
N ILE A 218 4.61 -9.54 14.54
CA ILE A 218 5.11 -8.53 13.61
C ILE A 218 4.67 -7.14 14.08
N VAL A 219 5.61 -6.19 14.11
CA VAL A 219 5.32 -4.75 14.18
C VAL A 219 5.64 -4.14 12.82
N TYR A 220 4.61 -3.88 12.03
CA TYR A 220 4.73 -3.35 10.67
C TYR A 220 4.18 -1.93 10.58
N ALA A 221 5.08 -0.95 10.67
CA ALA A 221 4.73 0.45 10.77
C ALA A 221 5.73 1.35 10.03
N TYR A 222 5.29 2.53 9.61
CA TYR A 222 6.23 3.52 9.08
C TYR A 222 7.19 3.99 10.16
N ARG A 223 8.40 4.35 9.73
CA ARG A 223 9.46 4.79 10.63
C ARG A 223 9.02 5.94 11.54
N GLY A 224 9.21 5.76 12.85
CA GLY A 224 8.96 6.78 13.86
C GLY A 224 7.49 7.07 14.16
N ARG A 225 6.55 6.25 13.66
CA ARG A 225 5.13 6.37 13.99
C ARG A 225 4.74 5.69 15.30
N ILE A 226 5.41 4.60 15.67
CA ILE A 226 5.20 3.95 16.96
C ILE A 226 5.83 4.82 18.04
N THR A 227 5.04 5.41 18.89
CA THR A 227 5.49 6.31 19.96
C THR A 227 6.28 5.56 21.03
N LYS A 228 7.05 6.26 21.84
CA LYS A 228 7.82 5.62 22.94
C LYS A 228 6.91 4.94 23.96
N GLU A 229 5.73 5.47 24.19
CA GLU A 229 4.74 4.89 25.08
C GLU A 229 4.18 3.59 24.50
N GLU A 230 3.76 3.63 23.24
CA GLU A 230 3.32 2.42 22.52
C GLU A 230 4.40 1.34 22.49
N GLN A 231 5.66 1.72 22.23
CA GLN A 231 6.79 0.79 22.27
C GLN A 231 6.94 0.09 23.62
N LYS A 232 6.79 0.81 24.74
CA LYS A 232 6.84 0.22 26.10
C LYS A 232 5.72 -0.81 26.27
N LYS A 233 4.50 -0.48 25.86
CA LYS A 233 3.32 -1.36 25.97
C LYS A 233 3.44 -2.59 25.09
N ILE A 234 3.91 -2.41 23.84
CA ILE A 234 4.16 -3.53 22.91
C ILE A 234 5.25 -4.47 23.47
N LYS A 235 6.34 -3.94 24.03
CA LYS A 235 7.39 -4.76 24.67
C LYS A 235 6.87 -5.53 25.87
N LYS A 236 6.07 -4.88 26.71
CA LYS A 236 5.43 -5.54 27.87
C LYS A 236 4.54 -6.68 27.39
N PHE A 237 3.65 -6.41 26.44
CA PHE A 237 2.76 -7.40 25.82
C PHE A 237 3.54 -8.60 25.25
N ALA A 238 4.58 -8.35 24.44
CA ALA A 238 5.36 -9.42 23.84
C ALA A 238 6.07 -10.29 24.90
N LYS A 239 6.62 -9.67 25.94
CA LYS A 239 7.24 -10.39 27.08
C LYS A 239 6.25 -11.27 27.82
N GLU A 240 5.07 -10.76 28.15
CA GLU A 240 4.00 -11.49 28.86
C GLU A 240 3.53 -12.71 28.06
N ASN A 241 3.47 -12.59 26.73
CA ASN A 241 3.06 -13.65 25.81
C ASN A 241 4.22 -14.49 25.28
N LYS A 242 5.45 -14.29 25.76
CA LYS A 242 6.68 -15.01 25.34
C LYS A 242 6.91 -14.96 23.82
N LYS A 243 6.66 -13.79 23.22
CA LYS A 243 6.81 -13.57 21.78
C LYS A 243 8.01 -12.69 21.47
N LYS A 244 8.75 -13.01 20.39
CA LYS A 244 9.73 -12.10 19.80
C LYS A 244 9.02 -11.07 18.94
N ILE A 245 9.53 -9.85 18.91
CA ILE A 245 9.04 -8.77 18.07
C ILE A 245 9.90 -8.70 16.82
N ILE A 246 9.30 -8.92 15.65
CA ILE A 246 9.95 -8.77 14.34
C ILE A 246 9.41 -7.55 13.63
N SER A 247 10.29 -6.76 13.03
CA SER A 247 9.93 -5.71 12.09
C SER A 247 10.53 -6.00 10.73
N ILE A 248 9.80 -5.67 9.65
CA ILE A 248 10.21 -5.98 8.26
C ILE A 248 10.18 -4.71 7.43
N GLY A 249 11.26 -4.46 6.68
CA GLY A 249 11.40 -3.35 5.72
C GLY A 249 11.67 -1.98 6.34
N THR A 250 11.25 -1.75 7.57
CA THR A 250 11.45 -0.48 8.27
C THR A 250 11.99 -0.74 9.67
N TYR A 251 13.10 -0.07 10.02
CA TYR A 251 13.67 -0.17 11.35
C TYR A 251 12.67 0.29 12.43
N GLN A 252 12.36 -0.60 13.36
CA GLN A 252 11.54 -0.31 14.53
C GLN A 252 12.37 -0.54 15.81
N GLU A 253 12.49 0.51 16.64
CA GLU A 253 13.24 0.44 17.90
C GLU A 253 12.65 -0.57 18.91
N VAL A 254 11.37 -0.87 18.77
CA VAL A 254 10.65 -1.84 19.61
C VAL A 254 10.99 -3.27 19.25
N ALA A 255 11.42 -3.54 18.02
CA ALA A 255 11.67 -4.88 17.53
C ALA A 255 12.95 -5.49 18.11
N ASP A 256 12.90 -6.78 18.43
CA ASP A 256 14.05 -7.59 18.77
C ASP A 256 14.88 -7.90 17.53
N ILE A 257 14.18 -8.08 16.39
CA ILE A 257 14.79 -8.41 15.10
C ILE A 257 14.19 -7.49 14.03
N ASN A 258 15.06 -6.82 13.28
CA ASN A 258 14.69 -6.00 12.13
C ASN A 258 15.21 -6.66 10.85
N LEU A 259 14.32 -6.97 9.90
CA LEU A 259 14.61 -7.74 8.70
C LEU A 259 14.37 -6.94 7.42
N VAL A 260 15.22 -7.16 6.44
CA VAL A 260 14.97 -6.81 5.03
C VAL A 260 14.80 -8.13 4.27
N LEU A 261 13.59 -8.42 3.85
CA LEU A 261 13.20 -9.66 3.18
C LEU A 261 12.89 -9.39 1.71
N ASP A 262 12.78 -10.44 0.89
CA ASP A 262 12.09 -10.28 -0.39
C ASP A 262 10.57 -10.16 -0.17
N PRO A 263 9.79 -9.64 -1.15
CA PRO A 263 8.36 -9.40 -0.95
C PRO A 263 7.55 -10.66 -0.62
N PHE A 264 7.95 -11.82 -1.12
CA PHE A 264 7.23 -13.07 -0.89
C PHE A 264 7.65 -13.73 0.42
N GLU A 265 8.91 -13.56 0.85
CA GLU A 265 9.33 -13.90 2.22
C GLU A 265 8.53 -13.08 3.25
N LEU A 266 8.34 -11.77 2.99
CA LEU A 266 7.48 -10.94 3.86
C LEU A 266 6.07 -11.56 3.98
N LEU A 267 5.45 -11.95 2.87
CA LEU A 267 4.12 -12.58 2.90
C LEU A 267 4.13 -13.90 3.69
N ALA A 268 5.19 -14.72 3.54
CA ALA A 268 5.36 -15.94 4.33
C ALA A 268 5.48 -15.64 5.83
N TYR A 269 6.19 -14.57 6.20
CA TYR A 269 6.26 -14.13 7.60
C TYR A 269 4.90 -13.66 8.13
N PHE A 270 4.13 -12.92 7.34
CA PHE A 270 2.77 -12.53 7.73
C PHE A 270 1.87 -13.74 7.95
N LYS A 271 1.92 -14.73 7.04
CA LYS A 271 1.13 -15.96 7.12
C LYS A 271 1.41 -16.78 8.38
N ASN A 272 2.66 -16.76 8.88
CA ASN A 272 3.11 -17.57 10.00
C ASN A 272 3.25 -16.77 11.33
N ALA A 273 2.90 -15.49 11.34
CA ALA A 273 2.95 -14.68 12.56
C ALA A 273 1.81 -15.05 13.52
N ASP A 274 2.11 -15.08 14.82
CA ASP A 274 1.08 -15.25 15.83
C ASP A 274 0.14 -14.04 15.96
N PHE A 275 0.67 -12.85 15.68
CA PHE A 275 -0.05 -11.60 15.75
C PHE A 275 0.65 -10.48 14.99
N VAL A 276 -0.13 -9.57 14.42
CA VAL A 276 0.39 -8.40 13.71
C VAL A 276 -0.11 -7.12 14.36
N ILE A 277 0.81 -6.20 14.64
CA ILE A 277 0.53 -4.83 15.08
C ILE A 277 0.96 -3.89 13.94
N THR A 278 0.02 -3.20 13.32
CA THR A 278 0.32 -2.33 12.17
C THR A 278 -0.38 -0.98 12.26
N ASP A 279 0.21 0.06 11.68
CA ASP A 279 -0.44 1.35 11.41
C ASP A 279 -0.51 1.65 9.91
N THR A 280 -0.35 0.60 9.07
CA THR A 280 -0.27 0.74 7.62
C THR A 280 -1.43 0.04 6.91
N PHE A 281 -1.84 0.58 5.77
CA PHE A 281 -2.87 -0.03 4.94
C PHE A 281 -2.47 -1.44 4.51
N HIS A 282 -1.29 -1.60 3.92
CA HIS A 282 -0.84 -2.90 3.42
C HIS A 282 -0.52 -3.90 4.53
N GLY A 283 -0.09 -3.46 5.72
CA GLY A 283 0.05 -4.37 6.86
C GLY A 283 -1.29 -4.98 7.28
N THR A 284 -2.37 -4.20 7.21
CA THR A 284 -3.74 -4.71 7.41
C THR A 284 -4.15 -5.67 6.28
N ILE A 285 -3.90 -5.28 5.01
CA ILE A 285 -4.17 -6.13 3.83
C ILE A 285 -3.46 -7.49 3.93
N PHE A 286 -2.17 -7.52 4.28
CA PHE A 286 -1.40 -8.77 4.39
C PHE A 286 -1.94 -9.66 5.50
N SER A 287 -2.33 -9.07 6.64
CA SER A 287 -2.94 -9.82 7.75
C SER A 287 -4.27 -10.44 7.36
N VAL A 288 -5.13 -9.69 6.69
CA VAL A 288 -6.42 -10.19 6.18
C VAL A 288 -6.19 -11.28 5.13
N LYS A 289 -5.29 -11.07 4.18
CA LYS A 289 -4.96 -12.03 3.11
C LYS A 289 -4.63 -13.43 3.61
N TYR A 290 -3.95 -13.51 4.77
CA TYR A 290 -3.51 -14.79 5.35
C TYR A 290 -4.28 -15.18 6.62
N ASN A 291 -5.37 -14.51 6.93
CA ASN A 291 -6.16 -14.76 8.13
C ASN A 291 -5.30 -14.73 9.42
N THR A 292 -4.29 -13.87 9.43
CA THR A 292 -3.41 -13.69 10.57
C THR A 292 -4.06 -12.76 11.59
N ASN A 293 -4.10 -13.14 12.85
CA ASN A 293 -4.66 -12.29 13.91
C ASN A 293 -3.91 -10.97 14.01
N PHE A 294 -4.61 -9.83 14.07
CA PHE A 294 -3.97 -8.51 13.98
C PHE A 294 -4.72 -7.43 14.74
N VAL A 295 -4.03 -6.30 14.91
CA VAL A 295 -4.64 -5.01 15.25
C VAL A 295 -4.10 -3.92 14.35
N THR A 296 -4.96 -2.96 14.02
CA THR A 296 -4.61 -1.78 13.24
C THR A 296 -4.69 -0.53 14.09
N ILE A 297 -3.55 0.16 14.26
CA ILE A 297 -3.48 1.45 14.96
C ILE A 297 -3.86 2.56 13.97
N ILE A 298 -5.01 3.17 14.19
CA ILE A 298 -5.51 4.25 13.35
C ILE A 298 -4.81 5.56 13.71
N ARG A 299 -4.31 6.26 12.67
CA ARG A 299 -3.72 7.60 12.75
C ARG A 299 -4.56 8.57 11.92
N GLU A 300 -4.55 9.85 12.23
CA GLU A 300 -5.26 10.85 11.42
C GLU A 300 -4.93 10.77 9.92
N SER A 301 -3.67 10.49 9.58
CA SER A 301 -3.20 10.40 8.19
C SER A 301 -3.68 9.17 7.41
N ASN A 302 -4.27 8.16 8.08
CA ASN A 302 -4.72 6.91 7.46
C ASN A 302 -6.14 6.51 7.85
N LYS A 303 -6.80 7.31 8.69
CA LYS A 303 -8.11 7.04 9.27
C LYS A 303 -9.18 6.69 8.22
N GLN A 304 -9.24 7.49 7.15
CA GLN A 304 -10.23 7.28 6.09
C GLN A 304 -10.05 5.91 5.43
N LYS A 305 -8.88 5.65 4.84
CA LYS A 305 -8.63 4.43 4.06
C LYS A 305 -8.62 3.16 4.90
N LEU A 306 -8.10 3.20 6.15
CA LEU A 306 -8.11 2.04 7.05
C LEU A 306 -9.49 1.81 7.66
N GLY A 307 -10.17 2.89 8.05
CA GLY A 307 -11.54 2.80 8.57
C GLY A 307 -12.50 2.23 7.52
N ASP A 308 -12.40 2.69 6.28
CA ASP A 308 -13.18 2.14 5.16
C ASP A 308 -12.88 0.66 4.91
N LEU A 309 -11.61 0.29 4.83
CA LEU A 309 -11.20 -1.11 4.63
C LEU A 309 -11.77 -2.03 5.72
N LEU A 310 -11.56 -1.67 6.99
CA LEU A 310 -12.03 -2.48 8.13
C LEU A 310 -13.56 -2.57 8.15
N LYS A 311 -14.27 -1.49 7.89
CA LYS A 311 -15.74 -1.45 7.80
C LYS A 311 -16.27 -2.34 6.68
N ARG A 312 -15.69 -2.26 5.48
CA ARG A 312 -16.08 -3.08 4.33
C ARG A 312 -15.89 -4.58 4.57
N LEU A 313 -14.87 -4.93 5.35
CA LEU A 313 -14.55 -6.33 5.69
C LEU A 313 -15.16 -6.78 7.03
N LYS A 314 -15.98 -5.95 7.70
CA LYS A 314 -16.58 -6.23 9.01
C LYS A 314 -15.54 -6.53 10.09
N LEU A 315 -14.41 -5.85 10.03
CA LEU A 315 -13.25 -6.02 10.94
C LEU A 315 -12.96 -4.75 11.77
N GLU A 316 -13.96 -3.86 11.99
CA GLU A 316 -13.78 -2.62 12.75
C GLU A 316 -13.33 -2.87 14.19
N HIS A 317 -13.72 -4.00 14.77
CA HIS A 317 -13.30 -4.44 16.11
C HIS A 317 -11.78 -4.64 16.22
N ARG A 318 -11.05 -4.70 15.10
CA ARG A 318 -9.58 -4.78 15.06
C ARG A 318 -8.89 -3.42 15.01
N CYS A 319 -9.66 -2.34 15.06
CA CYS A 319 -9.14 -0.99 15.25
C CYS A 319 -8.66 -0.81 16.70
N CYS A 320 -7.35 -0.68 16.90
CA CYS A 320 -6.75 -0.46 18.22
C CYS A 320 -6.71 1.04 18.53
N ALA A 321 -7.76 1.54 19.17
CA ALA A 321 -7.81 2.92 19.67
C ALA A 321 -7.01 3.09 20.98
N ASP A 322 -6.94 2.06 21.81
CA ASP A 322 -6.18 2.02 23.04
C ASP A 322 -5.20 0.85 23.07
N ILE A 323 -3.92 1.18 23.00
CA ILE A 323 -2.82 0.19 23.00
C ILE A 323 -2.76 -0.66 24.31
N ASN A 324 -3.45 -0.27 25.38
CA ASN A 324 -3.54 -1.09 26.58
C ASN A 324 -4.37 -2.37 26.39
N LYS A 325 -5.23 -2.40 25.38
CA LYS A 325 -6.09 -3.53 25.04
C LYS A 325 -5.40 -4.62 24.20
N LEU A 326 -4.08 -4.53 23.96
CA LEU A 326 -3.37 -5.51 23.12
C LEU A 326 -3.57 -6.96 23.59
N ASN A 327 -3.56 -7.23 24.90
CA ASN A 327 -3.77 -8.57 25.42
C ASN A 327 -5.19 -9.09 25.14
N GLU A 328 -6.22 -8.26 25.32
CA GLU A 328 -7.60 -8.61 25.01
C GLU A 328 -7.73 -8.93 23.51
N LEU A 329 -7.27 -8.02 22.65
CA LEU A 329 -7.33 -8.16 21.19
C LEU A 329 -6.51 -9.35 20.67
N TYR A 330 -5.44 -9.74 21.36
CA TYR A 330 -4.64 -10.93 21.03
C TYR A 330 -5.35 -12.22 21.39
N GLN A 331 -6.00 -12.28 22.56
CA GLN A 331 -6.74 -13.45 23.01
C GLN A 331 -8.03 -13.66 22.21
N GLU A 332 -8.66 -12.59 21.80
CA GLU A 332 -9.82 -12.61 20.91
C GLU A 332 -9.39 -13.00 19.49
N LYS A 333 -9.60 -14.25 19.10
CA LYS A 333 -9.31 -14.72 17.75
C LYS A 333 -10.33 -14.16 16.77
N ILE A 334 -9.83 -13.71 15.62
CA ILE A 334 -10.67 -13.21 14.53
C ILE A 334 -11.34 -14.41 13.84
N ASP A 335 -12.66 -14.37 13.73
CA ASP A 335 -13.37 -15.20 12.74
C ASP A 335 -13.33 -14.46 11.39
N PHE A 336 -12.50 -14.95 10.50
CA PHE A 336 -12.34 -14.36 9.17
C PHE A 336 -13.40 -14.82 8.16
N LYS A 337 -14.37 -15.66 8.56
CA LYS A 337 -15.33 -16.23 7.61
C LYS A 337 -16.09 -15.14 6.84
N GLU A 338 -16.71 -14.20 7.56
CA GLU A 338 -17.46 -13.11 6.90
C GLU A 338 -16.57 -12.25 6.03
N ALA A 339 -15.36 -11.90 6.49
CA ALA A 339 -14.40 -11.12 5.69
C ALA A 339 -13.98 -11.86 4.42
N ASN A 340 -13.73 -13.16 4.50
CA ASN A 340 -13.37 -13.99 3.36
C ASN A 340 -14.55 -14.10 2.36
N ASP A 341 -15.77 -14.30 2.82
CA ASP A 341 -16.97 -14.34 1.98
C ASP A 341 -17.18 -13.03 1.23
N ILE A 342 -16.96 -11.89 1.90
CA ILE A 342 -16.99 -10.56 1.28
C ILE A 342 -15.89 -10.43 0.21
N ILE A 343 -14.66 -10.87 0.51
CA ILE A 343 -13.53 -10.80 -0.42
C ILE A 343 -13.82 -11.65 -1.67
N GLU A 344 -14.30 -12.88 -1.53
CA GLU A 344 -14.58 -13.74 -2.66
C GLU A 344 -15.69 -13.15 -3.56
N LYS A 345 -16.76 -12.62 -2.98
CA LYS A 345 -17.81 -11.92 -3.75
C LYS A 345 -17.27 -10.68 -4.46
N GLN A 346 -16.40 -9.91 -3.81
CA GLN A 346 -15.80 -8.72 -4.45
C GLN A 346 -14.74 -9.09 -5.50
N LYS A 347 -14.10 -10.26 -5.40
CA LYS A 347 -13.24 -10.77 -6.47
C LYS A 347 -14.02 -10.99 -7.75
N GLU A 348 -15.19 -11.62 -7.68
CA GLU A 348 -16.05 -11.83 -8.86
C GLU A 348 -16.35 -10.50 -9.57
N ASN A 349 -16.82 -9.50 -8.83
CA ASN A 349 -17.07 -8.16 -9.37
C ASN A 349 -15.82 -7.51 -9.98
N THR A 350 -14.67 -7.72 -9.33
CA THR A 350 -13.37 -7.21 -9.81
C THR A 350 -12.97 -7.88 -11.12
N PHE A 351 -13.10 -9.19 -11.23
CA PHE A 351 -12.80 -9.91 -12.48
C PHE A 351 -13.74 -9.51 -13.61
N ASP A 352 -15.02 -9.29 -13.33
CA ASP A 352 -15.97 -8.79 -14.33
C ASP A 352 -15.61 -7.37 -14.78
N TYR A 353 -15.22 -6.48 -13.85
CA TYR A 353 -14.69 -5.17 -14.22
C TYR A 353 -13.46 -5.28 -15.13
N LEU A 354 -12.48 -6.12 -14.76
CA LEU A 354 -11.25 -6.29 -15.53
C LEU A 354 -11.54 -6.86 -16.92
N LYS A 355 -12.44 -7.86 -17.06
CA LYS A 355 -12.87 -8.41 -18.37
C LYS A 355 -13.48 -7.33 -19.28
N ASN A 356 -14.21 -6.38 -18.69
CA ASN A 356 -14.86 -5.32 -19.45
C ASN A 356 -13.91 -4.24 -19.97
N ILE A 357 -12.70 -4.14 -19.38
CA ILE A 357 -11.73 -3.12 -19.78
C ILE A 357 -10.60 -3.65 -20.66
N ILE A 358 -10.35 -4.98 -20.67
CA ILE A 358 -9.29 -5.63 -21.47
C ILE A 358 -9.74 -6.15 -22.82
#